data_664581ae1a92f5ae2a1c88952bf1a347
#
_entry.id   664581ae1a92f5ae2a1c88952bf1a347
#
_cell.length_a   1.000
_cell.length_b   1.000
_cell.length_c   1.000
_cell.angle_alpha   90.00
_cell.angle_beta   90.00
_cell.angle_gamma   90.00
#
_symmetry.space_group_name_H-M   'P 1'
#
loop_
_entity.id
_entity.type
_entity.pdbx_description
1 polymer ?
#
loop_
_entity_poly.entity_id
_entity_poly.type
_entity_poly.pdbx_seq_one_letter_code
_entity_poly.pdbx_strand_id
1 'polypeptide(L)'
;MTKDELILYVGERYSAEPEYPWADENFIFRHQGNQKWFAVAMRIPYQRLGISRQGTVDIVDVKCGPLLMDVYRKQPGILPGYHMNKDNWLTILLDGSAEDELIKELFELSFDLTKQIRKGRKE
;
A
#
# COMPACT_ATOMS: atom_id res chain seq x y z
N MET A 1 -5.22 -4.30 -11.22
CA MET A 1 -6.09 -3.32 -10.52
C MET A 1 -5.58 -1.92 -10.79
N THR A 2 -6.45 -1.04 -11.21
CA THR A 2 -6.11 0.37 -11.39
C THR A 2 -6.30 1.13 -10.08
N LYS A 3 -5.84 2.38 -10.08
CA LYS A 3 -6.03 3.24 -8.91
C LYS A 3 -7.52 3.44 -8.59
N ASP A 4 -8.33 3.65 -9.61
CA ASP A 4 -9.77 3.85 -9.40
C ASP A 4 -10.44 2.59 -8.88
N GLU A 5 -10.04 1.44 -9.40
CA GLU A 5 -10.54 0.15 -8.91
C GLU A 5 -10.13 -0.08 -7.45
N LEU A 6 -8.91 0.34 -7.11
CA LEU A 6 -8.42 0.22 -5.74
C LEU A 6 -9.26 1.06 -4.78
N ILE A 7 -9.56 2.31 -5.17
CA ILE A 7 -10.37 3.19 -4.33
C ILE A 7 -11.74 2.56 -4.09
N LEU A 8 -12.34 2.00 -5.13
CA LEU A 8 -13.64 1.35 -5.02
C LEU A 8 -13.57 0.13 -4.10
N TYR A 9 -12.56 -0.71 -4.30
CA TYR A 9 -12.36 -1.91 -3.50
C TYR A 9 -12.20 -1.57 -2.01
N VAL A 10 -11.35 -0.61 -1.71
CA VAL A 10 -11.07 -0.23 -0.32
C VAL A 10 -12.32 0.38 0.33
N GLY A 11 -13.07 1.18 -0.43
CA GLY A 11 -14.33 1.73 0.07
C GLY A 11 -15.33 0.65 0.43
N GLU A 12 -15.47 -0.36 -0.43
CA GLU A 12 -16.41 -1.45 -0.19
C GLU A 12 -15.95 -2.40 0.91
N ARG A 13 -14.66 -2.71 0.93
CA ARG A 13 -14.15 -3.72 1.86
C ARG A 13 -13.88 -3.18 3.26
N TYR A 14 -13.41 -1.94 3.36
CA TYR A 14 -12.96 -1.37 4.63
C TYR A 14 -13.74 -0.12 5.04
N SER A 15 -14.68 0.32 4.25
CA SER A 15 -15.44 1.55 4.50
C SER A 15 -14.52 2.76 4.67
N ALA A 16 -13.44 2.79 3.90
CA ALA A 16 -12.44 3.85 3.97
C ALA A 16 -12.43 4.64 2.67
N GLU A 17 -12.26 5.95 2.78
CA GLU A 17 -12.17 6.84 1.63
C GLU A 17 -10.78 7.44 1.54
N PRO A 18 -10.31 7.77 0.33
CA PRO A 18 -9.00 8.38 0.20
C PRO A 18 -8.98 9.78 0.82
N GLU A 19 -7.88 10.11 1.45
CA GLU A 19 -7.64 11.44 1.98
C GLU A 19 -6.41 12.02 1.29
N TYR A 20 -6.45 13.31 1.00
CA TYR A 20 -5.45 13.96 0.17
C TYR A 20 -4.69 15.01 0.98
N PRO A 21 -3.70 14.58 1.81
CA PRO A 21 -3.02 15.52 2.71
C PRO A 21 -2.03 16.47 2.02
N TRP A 22 -1.66 16.18 0.76
CA TRP A 22 -0.61 16.94 0.08
C TRP A 22 -1.14 17.91 -0.99
N ALA A 23 -2.44 18.07 -1.09
CA ALA A 23 -3.05 18.96 -2.08
C ALA A 23 -2.68 18.61 -3.53
N ASP A 24 -2.43 17.33 -3.80
CA ASP A 24 -2.19 16.81 -5.15
C ASP A 24 -2.99 15.52 -5.33
N GLU A 25 -2.65 14.70 -6.32
CA GLU A 25 -3.38 13.47 -6.60
C GLU A 25 -3.00 12.30 -5.70
N ASN A 26 -1.95 12.46 -4.89
CA ASN A 26 -1.51 11.41 -3.99
C ASN A 26 -2.40 11.38 -2.76
N PHE A 27 -2.66 10.16 -2.24
CA PHE A 27 -3.63 10.04 -1.15
C PHE A 27 -3.22 8.91 -0.20
N ILE A 28 -3.91 8.89 0.93
CA ILE A 28 -3.70 7.84 1.94
C ILE A 28 -5.05 7.24 2.34
N PHE A 29 -4.98 6.06 2.90
CA PHE A 29 -6.11 5.48 3.64
C PHE A 29 -5.66 5.28 5.08
N ARG A 30 -6.50 5.63 6.03
CA ARG A 30 -6.16 5.45 7.44
C ARG A 30 -7.34 4.93 8.24
N HIS A 31 -7.00 4.33 9.38
CA HIS A 31 -8.00 3.90 10.35
C HIS A 31 -8.60 5.10 11.04
N GLN A 32 -9.91 5.11 11.21
CA GLN A 32 -10.56 6.22 11.90
C GLN A 32 -10.33 6.16 13.40
N GLY A 33 -10.16 4.96 13.94
CA GLY A 33 -9.96 4.80 15.38
C GLY A 33 -8.62 5.30 15.88
N ASN A 34 -7.53 4.80 15.30
CA ASN A 34 -6.17 5.14 15.77
C ASN A 34 -5.43 6.10 14.85
N GLN A 35 -6.04 6.49 13.73
CA GLN A 35 -5.48 7.44 12.75
C GLN A 35 -4.23 6.94 12.02
N LYS A 36 -3.88 5.67 12.17
CA LYS A 36 -2.72 5.10 11.48
C LYS A 36 -3.03 4.86 10.02
N TRP A 37 -2.06 5.16 9.18
CA TRP A 37 -2.17 4.94 7.73
C TRP A 37 -1.96 3.44 7.45
N PHE A 38 -2.81 2.86 6.61
CA PHE A 38 -2.60 1.49 6.16
C PHE A 38 -2.30 1.41 4.67
N ALA A 39 -2.36 2.53 3.95
CA ALA A 39 -1.95 2.58 2.55
C ALA A 39 -1.62 4.01 2.16
N VAL A 40 -0.61 4.16 1.28
CA VAL A 40 -0.20 5.45 0.75
C VAL A 40 -0.08 5.30 -0.76
N ALA A 41 -0.86 6.05 -1.52
CA ALA A 41 -0.89 5.94 -2.99
C ALA A 41 -0.24 7.15 -3.63
N MET A 42 0.61 6.89 -4.63
CA MET A 42 1.36 7.94 -5.31
C MET A 42 1.47 7.62 -6.79
N ARG A 43 1.69 8.67 -7.60
CA ARG A 43 2.08 8.50 -9.00
C ARG A 43 3.52 8.98 -9.14
N ILE A 44 4.39 8.11 -9.65
CA ILE A 44 5.81 8.41 -9.76
C ILE A 44 6.37 7.87 -11.07
N PRO A 45 7.50 8.42 -11.56
CA PRO A 45 8.17 7.83 -12.72
C PRO A 45 8.69 6.43 -12.40
N TYR A 46 8.56 5.52 -13.36
CA TYR A 46 9.11 4.17 -13.21
C TYR A 46 10.58 4.20 -12.82
N GLN A 47 11.33 5.15 -13.36
CA GLN A 47 12.77 5.23 -13.13
C GLN A 47 13.14 5.45 -11.66
N ARG A 48 12.24 6.06 -10.90
CA ARG A 48 12.47 6.24 -9.47
C ARG A 48 12.38 4.93 -8.69
N LEU A 49 11.80 3.91 -9.30
CA LEU A 49 11.73 2.57 -8.72
C LEU A 49 12.85 1.68 -9.23
N GLY A 50 13.78 2.22 -10.02
CA GLY A 50 14.85 1.43 -10.61
C GLY A 50 14.39 0.60 -11.81
N ILE A 51 13.22 0.92 -12.37
CA ILE A 51 12.70 0.20 -13.52
C ILE A 51 13.03 0.99 -14.79
N SER A 52 13.71 0.32 -15.74
CA SER A 52 14.11 0.93 -17.01
C SER A 52 12.92 1.00 -17.95
N ARG A 53 12.01 1.92 -17.66
CA ARG A 53 10.80 2.12 -18.45
C ARG A 53 10.43 3.59 -18.39
N GLN A 54 9.96 4.13 -19.50
CA GLN A 54 9.52 5.52 -19.54
C GLN A 54 8.12 5.66 -18.99
N GLY A 55 7.79 6.89 -18.58
CA GLY A 55 6.45 7.19 -18.10
C GLY A 55 6.33 7.05 -16.60
N THR A 56 5.10 7.21 -16.13
CA THR A 56 4.78 7.15 -14.71
C THR A 56 3.91 5.94 -14.41
N VAL A 57 3.85 5.60 -13.14
CA VAL A 57 3.02 4.49 -12.68
C VAL A 57 2.36 4.89 -11.37
N ASP A 58 1.12 4.45 -11.19
CA ASP A 58 0.47 4.56 -9.90
C ASP A 58 0.97 3.42 -9.02
N ILE A 59 1.32 3.75 -7.78
CA ILE A 59 1.76 2.76 -6.81
C ILE A 59 0.97 2.94 -5.52
N VAL A 60 0.95 1.89 -4.71
CA VAL A 60 0.42 2.00 -3.36
C VAL A 60 1.38 1.27 -2.42
N ASP A 61 1.76 1.96 -1.35
CA ASP A 61 2.59 1.38 -0.29
C ASP A 61 1.68 0.81 0.78
N VAL A 62 1.97 -0.40 1.22
CA VAL A 62 1.21 -1.08 2.27
C VAL A 62 2.19 -1.65 3.29
N LYS A 63 1.73 -1.77 4.53
CA LYS A 63 2.59 -2.30 5.59
C LYS A 63 2.61 -3.82 5.55
N CYS A 64 3.81 -4.37 5.75
CA CYS A 64 4.03 -5.81 5.80
C CYS A 64 5.08 -6.05 6.89
N GLY A 65 4.82 -6.98 7.77
CA GLY A 65 5.80 -7.28 8.80
C GLY A 65 7.08 -7.86 8.22
N PRO A 66 8.22 -7.74 8.93
CA PRO A 66 9.51 -8.18 8.37
C PRO A 66 9.58 -9.67 8.07
N LEU A 67 8.78 -10.48 8.73
CA LEU A 67 8.83 -11.93 8.53
C LEU A 67 8.33 -12.36 7.15
N LEU A 68 7.41 -11.57 6.56
CA LEU A 68 6.83 -11.91 5.26
C LEU A 68 7.40 -11.09 4.11
N MET A 69 8.28 -10.16 4.43
CA MET A 69 8.83 -9.22 3.46
C MET A 69 9.49 -9.94 2.27
N ASP A 70 10.35 -10.91 2.56
CA ASP A 70 11.10 -11.61 1.52
C ASP A 70 10.20 -12.44 0.61
N VAL A 71 9.12 -12.96 1.17
CA VAL A 71 8.18 -13.78 0.39
C VAL A 71 7.43 -12.90 -0.61
N TYR A 72 6.87 -11.80 -0.13
CA TYR A 72 6.00 -10.98 -0.97
C TYR A 72 6.75 -10.19 -2.03
N ARG A 73 7.94 -9.65 -1.71
CA ARG A 73 8.64 -8.80 -2.67
C ARG A 73 9.24 -9.58 -3.84
N LYS A 74 9.16 -10.91 -3.81
CA LYS A 74 9.53 -11.75 -4.96
C LYS A 74 8.40 -11.90 -5.96
N GLN A 75 7.19 -11.47 -5.60
CA GLN A 75 6.04 -11.59 -6.49
C GLN A 75 6.06 -10.50 -7.55
N PRO A 76 5.54 -10.78 -8.75
CA PRO A 76 5.47 -9.75 -9.79
C PRO A 76 4.72 -8.50 -9.30
N GLY A 77 5.24 -7.34 -9.63
CA GLY A 77 4.60 -6.07 -9.28
C GLY A 77 4.79 -5.61 -7.85
N ILE A 78 5.60 -6.30 -7.06
CA ILE A 78 5.85 -5.97 -5.66
C ILE A 78 7.31 -5.59 -5.48
N LEU A 79 7.55 -4.44 -4.83
CA LEU A 79 8.89 -3.90 -4.61
C LEU A 79 9.06 -3.50 -3.14
N PRO A 80 10.31 -3.26 -2.70
CA PRO A 80 10.51 -2.66 -1.37
C PRO A 80 9.85 -1.30 -1.28
N GLY A 81 9.39 -0.92 -0.10
CA GLY A 81 8.60 0.29 0.09
C GLY A 81 9.29 1.57 -0.38
N TYR A 82 8.69 2.26 -1.33
CA TYR A 82 9.19 3.52 -1.85
C TYR A 82 8.89 4.63 -0.85
N HIS A 83 9.93 5.36 -0.44
CA HIS A 83 9.84 6.42 0.57
C HIS A 83 9.34 5.97 1.93
N MET A 84 9.35 4.67 2.17
CA MET A 84 8.92 4.10 3.45
C MET A 84 10.03 3.22 4.00
N ASN A 85 9.90 2.84 5.27
CA ASN A 85 10.84 1.90 5.88
C ASN A 85 10.76 0.56 5.13
N LYS A 86 11.86 0.17 4.49
CA LYS A 86 11.87 -0.99 3.61
C LYS A 86 11.84 -2.32 4.35
N ASP A 87 12.00 -2.31 5.66
CA ASP A 87 11.86 -3.52 6.46
C ASP A 87 10.40 -3.83 6.78
N ASN A 88 9.51 -2.85 6.64
CA ASN A 88 8.12 -2.98 7.06
C ASN A 88 7.08 -2.61 6.00
N TRP A 89 7.50 -2.06 4.87
CA TRP A 89 6.57 -1.59 3.85
C TRP A 89 6.91 -2.16 2.48
N LEU A 90 5.88 -2.44 1.69
CA LEU A 90 5.99 -2.89 0.30
C LEU A 90 5.34 -1.88 -0.62
N THR A 91 5.82 -1.83 -1.85
CA THR A 91 5.22 -1.03 -2.91
C THR A 91 4.56 -1.97 -3.91
N ILE A 92 3.31 -1.71 -4.22
CA ILE A 92 2.54 -2.46 -5.22
C ILE A 92 2.40 -1.59 -6.46
N LEU A 93 2.79 -2.11 -7.62
CA LEU A 93 2.58 -1.42 -8.89
C LEU A 93 1.12 -1.61 -9.32
N LEU A 94 0.44 -0.51 -9.64
CA LEU A 94 -0.95 -0.57 -10.10
C LEU A 94 -1.01 -0.50 -11.63
N ASP A 95 -0.16 -1.27 -12.29
CA ASP A 95 -0.06 -1.30 -13.75
C ASP A 95 -0.45 -2.66 -14.33
N GLY A 96 -1.04 -3.51 -13.51
CA GLY A 96 -1.45 -4.84 -13.93
C GLY A 96 -0.41 -5.91 -13.73
N SER A 97 0.81 -5.56 -13.29
CA SER A 97 1.85 -6.57 -13.07
C SER A 97 1.62 -7.42 -11.82
N ALA A 98 0.92 -6.88 -10.82
CA ALA A 98 0.57 -7.66 -9.63
C ALA A 98 -0.86 -8.19 -9.77
N GLU A 99 -1.07 -9.43 -9.36
CA GLU A 99 -2.40 -10.02 -9.43
C GLU A 99 -3.34 -9.37 -8.43
N ASP A 100 -4.61 -9.20 -8.83
CA ASP A 100 -5.60 -8.56 -7.98
C ASP A 100 -5.77 -9.26 -6.64
N GLU A 101 -5.76 -10.59 -6.63
CA GLU A 101 -5.93 -11.33 -5.37
C GLU A 101 -4.75 -11.10 -4.43
N LEU A 102 -3.55 -10.94 -4.98
CA LEU A 102 -2.38 -10.63 -4.17
C LEU A 102 -2.49 -9.22 -3.57
N ILE A 103 -2.97 -8.26 -4.36
CA ILE A 103 -3.18 -6.90 -3.87
C ILE A 103 -4.17 -6.90 -2.71
N LYS A 104 -5.26 -7.64 -2.84
CA LYS A 104 -6.27 -7.75 -1.79
C LYS A 104 -5.70 -8.39 -0.53
N GLU A 105 -4.89 -9.44 -0.69
CA GLU A 105 -4.24 -10.11 0.42
C GLU A 105 -3.30 -9.16 1.17
N LEU A 106 -2.52 -8.38 0.44
CA LEU A 106 -1.58 -7.43 1.03
C LEU A 106 -2.30 -6.29 1.74
N PHE A 107 -3.43 -5.85 1.21
CA PHE A 107 -4.26 -4.84 1.89
C PHE A 107 -4.84 -5.38 3.19
N GLU A 108 -5.30 -6.63 3.19
CA GLU A 108 -5.82 -7.26 4.40
C GLU A 108 -4.74 -7.30 5.48
N LEU A 109 -3.54 -7.71 5.09
CA LEU A 109 -2.40 -7.77 6.01
C LEU A 109 -2.06 -6.39 6.57
N SER A 110 -1.98 -5.39 5.69
CA SER A 110 -1.65 -4.02 6.11
C SER A 110 -2.70 -3.46 7.05
N PHE A 111 -3.96 -3.68 6.70
CA PHE A 111 -5.08 -3.20 7.52
C PHE A 111 -5.01 -3.80 8.93
N ASP A 112 -4.78 -5.11 8.99
CA ASP A 112 -4.71 -5.81 10.28
C ASP A 112 -3.50 -5.39 11.11
N LEU A 113 -2.35 -5.24 10.48
CA LEU A 113 -1.13 -4.85 11.19
C LEU A 113 -1.22 -3.44 11.76
N THR A 114 -1.91 -2.55 11.07
CA THR A 114 -1.95 -1.14 11.48
C THR A 114 -3.13 -0.82 12.40
N LYS A 115 -4.15 -1.66 12.43
CA LYS A 115 -5.28 -1.42 13.34
C LYS A 115 -4.95 -1.81 14.77
N GLN A 116 -3.91 -2.60 15.00
CA GLN A 116 -3.52 -3.03 16.35
C GLN A 116 -2.91 -1.87 17.11
N ILE A 117 -3.44 -1.68 18.28
CA ILE A 117 -2.91 -0.66 19.13
C ILE A 117 -2.27 -1.40 20.22
N ARG A 118 -1.63 -1.30 20.57
CA ARG A 118 -1.30 -1.97 21.58
C ARG A 118 -1.93 -2.56 22.58
N LYS A 119 -2.39 -3.14 22.52
CA LYS A 119 -3.04 -3.68 23.16
C LYS A 119 -2.66 -4.08 24.16
N GLY A 120 -2.46 -3.89 24.36
CA GLY A 120 -2.26 -4.14 25.04
C GLY A 120 -1.57 -4.05 25.75
N ARG A 121 -1.25 -3.62 25.78
CA ARG A 121 -0.71 -3.46 26.41
C ARG A 121 -0.99 -3.37 27.49
N LYS A 122 -1.40 -3.45 27.71
CA LYS A 122 -1.75 -3.45 28.54
C LYS A 122 -1.73 -3.80 29.22
N GLU A 123 -1.67 -3.79 29.05
CA GLU A 123 -1.69 -4.08 29.49
C GLU A 123 -1.60 -4.33 29.93
#